data_ead3957f76b11a8092dad8fa5a498435
#
_entry.id   ead3957f76b11a8092dad8fa5a498435
#
_cell.length_a   1.000
_cell.length_b   1.000
_cell.length_c   1.000
_cell.angle_alpha   90.00
_cell.angle_beta   90.00
_cell.angle_gamma   90.00
#
_symmetry.space_group_name_H-M   'P 1'
#
loop_
_entity.id
_entity.type
_entity.pdbx_description
1 polymer ?
#
loop_
_entity_poly.entity_id
_entity_poly.type
_entity_poly.pdbx_seq_one_letter_code
_entity_poly.pdbx_strand_id
1 'polypeptide(L)'
;MNALTKTDFNFPGQKGVYHGKVRDVYNINNEQLVMIATDRISAFDVVLPKGIPFKGQVLNQIAAKFLDATKDICPNWKLATPDPMVTAGVLCKGFPVEMIVRGYLCGSAWRTYKSGVREICGVRLSDGMKENQKFPEPIITPTTKAEIGEHDADISKEEILARGLATPEEYAVLEKYTMALFKRGSEIAAKRGLILVDTKYEFGLHDGEIYLMDEIHTPDSSRYFYSEGYEERFEAGQPQKQLSKEFVREWLMENGFQGKEGQQVPEMTDEIVRSISERYIELYEHITGEKFEGDESEGLAERIEQNVAAYLK
;
A
#
# COMPACT_ATOMS: atom_id res chain seq x y z
N MET A 1 -16.79 -9.94 -16.07
CA MET A 1 -16.64 -8.96 -14.98
C MET A 1 -15.92 -7.73 -15.53
N ASN A 2 -16.47 -6.55 -15.31
CA ASN A 2 -15.86 -5.30 -15.79
C ASN A 2 -14.74 -4.87 -14.84
N ALA A 3 -13.67 -4.32 -15.40
CA ALA A 3 -12.56 -3.75 -14.63
C ALA A 3 -12.31 -2.32 -15.11
N LEU A 4 -12.21 -1.38 -14.18
CA LEU A 4 -11.86 0.01 -14.46
C LEU A 4 -10.35 0.18 -14.52
N THR A 5 -9.79 0.29 -15.71
CA THR A 5 -8.33 0.42 -15.89
C THR A 5 -7.87 1.82 -16.26
N LYS A 6 -8.79 2.70 -16.65
CA LYS A 6 -8.50 4.08 -17.02
C LYS A 6 -9.66 4.99 -16.63
N THR A 7 -9.33 6.18 -16.18
CA THR A 7 -10.28 7.27 -15.99
C THR A 7 -9.89 8.48 -16.85
N ASP A 8 -10.89 9.23 -17.31
CA ASP A 8 -10.71 10.44 -18.10
C ASP A 8 -11.89 11.38 -17.80
N PHE A 9 -11.92 11.86 -16.55
CA PHE A 9 -13.00 12.69 -16.05
C PHE A 9 -12.66 14.17 -16.13
N ASN A 10 -13.70 15.00 -16.16
CA ASN A 10 -13.58 16.45 -16.11
C ASN A 10 -14.46 16.98 -14.97
N PHE A 11 -13.90 16.96 -13.76
CA PHE A 11 -14.62 17.39 -12.57
C PHE A 11 -14.67 18.91 -12.41
N PRO A 12 -15.72 19.46 -11.77
CA PRO A 12 -15.76 20.88 -11.42
C PRO A 12 -14.54 21.27 -10.58
N GLY A 13 -13.86 22.36 -10.97
CA GLY A 13 -12.65 22.85 -10.28
C GLY A 13 -11.39 22.05 -10.52
N GLN A 14 -11.41 21.04 -11.40
CA GLN A 14 -10.21 20.25 -11.73
C GLN A 14 -9.08 21.13 -12.29
N LYS A 15 -7.90 21.01 -11.68
CA LYS A 15 -6.66 21.69 -12.09
C LYS A 15 -5.67 20.78 -12.79
N GLY A 16 -5.77 19.47 -12.55
CA GLY A 16 -4.94 18.48 -13.19
C GLY A 16 -5.31 17.08 -12.74
N VAL A 17 -4.73 16.09 -13.40
CA VAL A 17 -4.85 14.68 -13.08
C VAL A 17 -3.45 14.03 -13.16
N TYR A 18 -3.18 13.15 -12.21
CA TYR A 18 -2.02 12.28 -12.22
C TYR A 18 -2.48 10.82 -12.33
N HIS A 19 -2.00 10.12 -13.35
CA HIS A 19 -2.26 8.70 -13.55
C HIS A 19 -1.10 7.88 -13.01
N GLY A 20 -1.28 7.32 -11.81
CA GLY A 20 -0.31 6.42 -11.18
C GLY A 20 -0.42 4.98 -11.69
N LYS A 21 0.42 4.09 -11.14
CA LYS A 21 0.40 2.66 -11.51
C LYS A 21 -0.93 1.97 -11.19
N VAL A 22 -1.65 2.41 -10.16
CA VAL A 22 -2.89 1.79 -9.65
C VAL A 22 -3.99 2.81 -9.39
N ARG A 23 -3.65 4.07 -9.15
CA ARG A 23 -4.58 5.14 -8.78
C ARG A 23 -4.51 6.30 -9.74
N ASP A 24 -5.65 6.91 -10.00
CA ASP A 24 -5.74 8.18 -10.70
C ASP A 24 -6.14 9.26 -9.69
N VAL A 25 -5.38 10.35 -9.65
CA VAL A 25 -5.50 11.41 -8.63
C VAL A 25 -5.83 12.72 -9.31
N TYR A 26 -7.02 13.23 -9.04
CA TYR A 26 -7.53 14.50 -9.56
C TYR A 26 -7.33 15.61 -8.54
N ASN A 27 -6.66 16.68 -8.94
CA ASN A 27 -6.49 17.87 -8.12
C ASN A 27 -7.68 18.81 -8.33
N ILE A 28 -8.39 19.14 -7.26
CA ILE A 28 -9.55 20.02 -7.28
C ILE A 28 -9.20 21.33 -6.58
N ASN A 29 -9.24 22.42 -7.30
CA ASN A 29 -8.98 23.80 -6.84
C ASN A 29 -7.61 24.04 -6.17
N ASN A 30 -6.66 23.10 -6.27
CA ASN A 30 -5.41 23.08 -5.50
C ASN A 30 -5.62 23.01 -3.98
N GLU A 31 -6.74 22.47 -3.53
CA GLU A 31 -7.12 22.34 -2.13
C GLU A 31 -7.46 20.90 -1.75
N GLN A 32 -8.06 20.15 -2.69
CA GLN A 32 -8.50 18.79 -2.48
C GLN A 32 -7.96 17.85 -3.54
N LEU A 33 -7.86 16.58 -3.16
CA LEU A 33 -7.62 15.46 -4.07
C LEU A 33 -8.84 14.55 -4.12
N VAL A 34 -9.17 14.09 -5.32
CA VAL A 34 -10.06 12.95 -5.56
C VAL A 34 -9.21 11.82 -6.09
N MET A 35 -9.02 10.79 -5.27
CA MET A 35 -8.18 9.63 -5.59
C MET A 35 -9.06 8.44 -5.94
N ILE A 36 -8.91 7.91 -7.15
CA ILE A 36 -9.66 6.78 -7.66
C ILE A 36 -8.74 5.56 -7.67
N ALA A 37 -9.06 4.57 -6.86
CA ALA A 37 -8.40 3.28 -6.92
C ALA A 37 -8.95 2.49 -8.10
N THR A 38 -8.13 2.34 -9.13
CA THR A 38 -8.51 1.57 -10.33
C THR A 38 -8.28 0.08 -10.13
N ASP A 39 -8.76 -0.71 -11.06
CA ASP A 39 -8.55 -2.15 -11.09
C ASP A 39 -7.20 -2.56 -11.74
N ARG A 40 -6.35 -1.57 -12.07
CA ARG A 40 -4.98 -1.86 -12.51
C ARG A 40 -4.22 -2.58 -11.40
N ILE A 41 -3.39 -3.53 -11.79
CA ILE A 41 -2.45 -4.20 -10.90
C ILE A 41 -1.02 -4.00 -11.42
N SER A 42 -0.11 -3.73 -10.51
CA SER A 42 1.30 -3.54 -10.82
C SER A 42 2.14 -4.50 -9.98
N ALA A 43 3.12 -5.13 -10.62
CA ALA A 43 4.13 -5.96 -9.96
C ALA A 43 5.48 -5.75 -10.65
N PHE A 44 6.58 -5.76 -9.87
CA PHE A 44 7.92 -5.47 -10.39
C PHE A 44 8.00 -4.14 -11.16
N ASP A 45 7.30 -3.11 -10.68
CA ASP A 45 7.15 -1.78 -11.29
C ASP A 45 6.48 -1.74 -12.68
N VAL A 46 5.93 -2.86 -13.13
CA VAL A 46 5.19 -2.97 -14.38
C VAL A 46 3.69 -3.06 -14.11
N VAL A 47 2.90 -2.23 -14.78
CA VAL A 47 1.43 -2.36 -14.82
C VAL A 47 1.08 -3.54 -15.72
N LEU A 48 0.36 -4.52 -15.17
CA LEU A 48 -0.02 -5.71 -15.90
C LEU A 48 -1.12 -5.41 -16.95
N PRO A 49 -1.20 -6.21 -18.03
CA PRO A 49 -2.04 -5.87 -19.19
C PRO A 49 -3.54 -5.98 -18.95
N LYS A 50 -3.98 -6.74 -17.95
CA LYS A 50 -5.42 -6.86 -17.59
C LYS A 50 -5.69 -6.25 -16.22
N GLY A 51 -6.81 -5.57 -16.08
CA GLY A 51 -7.36 -5.14 -14.79
C GLY A 51 -7.95 -6.31 -14.02
N ILE A 52 -7.94 -6.18 -12.71
CA ILE A 52 -8.48 -7.18 -11.78
C ILE A 52 -9.82 -6.65 -11.23
N PRO A 53 -10.95 -7.23 -11.62
CA PRO A 53 -12.27 -6.80 -11.14
C PRO A 53 -12.31 -6.73 -9.60
N PHE A 54 -12.99 -5.71 -9.08
CA PHE A 54 -13.12 -5.40 -7.64
C PHE A 54 -11.87 -4.95 -6.91
N LYS A 55 -10.67 -5.04 -7.51
CA LYS A 55 -9.43 -4.67 -6.83
C LYS A 55 -9.47 -3.22 -6.32
N GLY A 56 -9.93 -2.29 -7.14
CA GLY A 56 -10.07 -0.88 -6.76
C GLY A 56 -11.03 -0.69 -5.57
N GLN A 57 -12.18 -1.36 -5.59
CA GLN A 57 -13.14 -1.31 -4.48
C GLN A 57 -12.54 -1.89 -3.18
N VAL A 58 -11.86 -3.02 -3.26
CA VAL A 58 -11.19 -3.65 -2.12
C VAL A 58 -10.16 -2.72 -1.51
N LEU A 59 -9.25 -2.18 -2.31
CA LEU A 59 -8.18 -1.31 -1.83
C LEU A 59 -8.71 -0.02 -1.21
N ASN A 60 -9.64 0.65 -1.88
CA ASN A 60 -10.19 1.90 -1.39
C ASN A 60 -10.97 1.73 -0.09
N GLN A 61 -11.79 0.69 0.01
CA GLN A 61 -12.59 0.45 1.21
C GLN A 61 -11.73 0.03 2.40
N ILE A 62 -10.69 -0.79 2.20
CA ILE A 62 -9.73 -1.12 3.28
C ILE A 62 -9.03 0.14 3.75
N ALA A 63 -8.47 0.94 2.83
CA ALA A 63 -7.78 2.18 3.17
C ALA A 63 -8.69 3.13 3.96
N ALA A 64 -9.92 3.36 3.48
CA ALA A 64 -10.89 4.25 4.14
C ALA A 64 -11.21 3.80 5.57
N LYS A 65 -11.43 2.50 5.79
CA LYS A 65 -11.68 1.94 7.13
C LYS A 65 -10.51 2.16 8.08
N PHE A 66 -9.29 1.92 7.64
CA PHE A 66 -8.11 2.11 8.49
C PHE A 66 -7.79 3.59 8.72
N LEU A 67 -8.02 4.48 7.75
CA LEU A 67 -7.92 5.93 7.96
C LEU A 67 -8.88 6.38 9.06
N ASP A 68 -10.12 5.87 9.09
CA ASP A 68 -11.08 6.14 10.16
C ASP A 68 -10.66 5.53 11.50
N ALA A 69 -10.13 4.30 11.50
CA ALA A 69 -9.74 3.58 12.71
C ALA A 69 -8.45 4.12 13.37
N THR A 70 -7.74 5.03 12.70
CA THR A 70 -6.47 5.60 13.16
C THR A 70 -6.47 7.13 13.29
N LYS A 71 -7.61 7.78 13.06
CA LYS A 71 -7.73 9.26 13.12
C LYS A 71 -7.42 9.87 14.48
N ASP A 72 -7.48 9.07 15.54
CA ASP A 72 -7.09 9.47 16.91
C ASP A 72 -5.55 9.43 17.12
N ILE A 73 -4.79 8.81 16.23
CA ILE A 73 -3.33 8.74 16.29
C ILE A 73 -2.69 9.94 15.60
N CYS A 74 -3.13 10.23 14.39
CA CYS A 74 -2.68 11.39 13.62
C CYS A 74 -3.78 11.86 12.68
N PRO A 75 -3.79 13.14 12.30
CA PRO A 75 -4.67 13.60 11.23
C PRO A 75 -4.35 12.86 9.94
N ASN A 76 -5.36 12.68 9.11
CA ASN A 76 -5.17 12.09 7.79
C ASN A 76 -5.94 12.87 6.71
N TRP A 77 -5.54 12.65 5.47
CA TRP A 77 -6.02 13.41 4.33
C TRP A 77 -7.50 13.18 3.96
N LYS A 78 -8.11 12.08 4.42
CA LYS A 78 -9.45 11.67 4.04
C LYS A 78 -10.52 12.60 4.60
N LEU A 79 -11.39 13.12 3.73
CA LEU A 79 -12.62 13.82 4.07
C LEU A 79 -13.86 12.96 3.84
N ALA A 80 -13.94 12.27 2.71
CA ALA A 80 -15.10 11.49 2.31
C ALA A 80 -14.71 10.30 1.41
N THR A 81 -15.64 9.36 1.27
CA THR A 81 -15.60 8.26 0.29
C THR A 81 -16.84 8.33 -0.59
N PRO A 82 -16.85 9.19 -1.61
CA PRO A 82 -18.02 9.40 -2.47
C PRO A 82 -18.48 8.15 -3.22
N ASP A 83 -17.55 7.23 -3.48
CA ASP A 83 -17.79 5.98 -4.20
C ASP A 83 -16.95 4.86 -3.58
N PRO A 84 -17.34 3.58 -3.67
CA PRO A 84 -16.52 2.45 -3.21
C PRO A 84 -15.08 2.43 -3.73
N MET A 85 -14.82 3.04 -4.90
CA MET A 85 -13.50 3.14 -5.51
C MET A 85 -12.82 4.49 -5.27
N VAL A 86 -13.45 5.44 -4.55
CA VAL A 86 -12.98 6.83 -4.46
C VAL A 86 -12.84 7.30 -3.03
N THR A 87 -11.71 7.89 -2.72
CA THR A 87 -11.51 8.72 -1.53
C THR A 87 -11.23 10.16 -1.96
N ALA A 88 -11.96 11.09 -1.37
CA ALA A 88 -11.72 12.52 -1.49
C ALA A 88 -11.10 13.05 -0.19
N GLY A 89 -10.15 13.96 -0.31
CA GLY A 89 -9.46 14.47 0.86
C GLY A 89 -8.70 15.76 0.60
N VAL A 90 -8.02 16.25 1.63
CA VAL A 90 -7.22 17.47 1.54
C VAL A 90 -5.95 17.26 0.74
N LEU A 91 -5.52 18.28 0.01
CA LEU A 91 -4.23 18.30 -0.64
C LEU A 91 -3.14 18.51 0.41
N CYS A 92 -2.19 17.57 0.51
CA CYS A 92 -1.02 17.69 1.35
C CYS A 92 0.24 17.84 0.50
N LYS A 93 1.21 18.60 1.00
CA LYS A 93 2.56 18.64 0.44
C LYS A 93 3.33 17.43 0.98
N GLY A 94 3.47 16.38 0.18
CA GLY A 94 4.12 15.14 0.57
C GLY A 94 5.59 15.31 0.93
N PHE A 95 6.04 14.59 1.96
CA PHE A 95 7.47 14.38 2.20
C PHE A 95 8.04 13.47 1.11
N PRO A 96 9.26 13.71 0.64
CA PRO A 96 9.88 12.89 -0.41
C PRO A 96 10.48 11.58 0.15
N VAL A 97 9.86 11.03 1.17
CA VAL A 97 10.25 9.79 1.83
C VAL A 97 9.03 8.93 2.13
N GLU A 98 9.20 7.63 2.04
CA GLU A 98 8.22 6.64 2.45
C GLU A 98 8.69 6.00 3.76
N MET A 99 7.81 5.93 4.75
CA MET A 99 8.11 5.35 6.06
C MET A 99 7.70 3.88 6.06
N ILE A 100 8.66 2.98 5.82
CA ILE A 100 8.45 1.54 5.88
C ILE A 100 8.76 1.05 7.28
N VAL A 101 7.81 0.38 7.92
CA VAL A 101 7.98 -0.25 9.23
C VAL A 101 7.88 -1.76 9.09
N ARG A 102 8.78 -2.48 9.75
CA ARG A 102 8.88 -3.93 9.68
C ARG A 102 8.89 -4.54 11.07
N GLY A 103 7.95 -5.45 11.31
CA GLY A 103 7.94 -6.28 12.52
C GLY A 103 8.68 -7.61 12.36
N TYR A 104 8.98 -8.01 11.13
CA TYR A 104 9.55 -9.31 10.77
C TYR A 104 10.58 -9.16 9.65
N LEU A 105 11.58 -10.02 9.65
CA LEU A 105 12.62 -10.06 8.63
C LEU A 105 12.15 -10.86 7.41
N CYS A 106 11.54 -10.19 6.46
CA CYS A 106 11.07 -10.83 5.22
C CYS A 106 11.16 -9.89 4.00
N GLY A 107 10.79 -10.37 2.85
CA GLY A 107 10.76 -9.60 1.61
C GLY A 107 12.13 -9.02 1.22
N SER A 108 12.20 -7.74 0.87
CA SER A 108 13.45 -7.07 0.48
C SER A 108 14.48 -7.08 1.61
N ALA A 109 14.05 -6.82 2.85
CA ALA A 109 14.95 -6.85 4.00
C ALA A 109 15.61 -8.22 4.20
N TRP A 110 14.85 -9.31 4.04
CA TRP A 110 15.44 -10.65 4.07
C TRP A 110 16.43 -10.89 2.94
N ARG A 111 16.10 -10.50 1.71
CA ARG A 111 17.02 -10.66 0.56
C ARG A 111 18.34 -9.92 0.79
N THR A 112 18.28 -8.69 1.31
CA THR A 112 19.44 -7.90 1.68
C THR A 112 20.22 -8.56 2.81
N TYR A 113 19.56 -9.02 3.85
CA TYR A 113 20.19 -9.73 4.97
C TYR A 113 20.88 -11.04 4.51
N LYS A 114 20.19 -11.83 3.68
CA LYS A 114 20.72 -13.10 3.13
C LYS A 114 21.95 -12.90 2.25
N SER A 115 22.10 -11.73 1.60
CA SER A 115 23.29 -11.38 0.83
C SER A 115 24.53 -11.05 1.70
N GLY A 116 24.40 -11.05 3.03
CA GLY A 116 25.47 -10.76 3.98
C GLY A 116 25.44 -9.37 4.58
N VAL A 117 24.54 -8.51 4.14
CA VAL A 117 24.36 -7.15 4.71
C VAL A 117 23.74 -7.26 6.11
N ARG A 118 24.27 -6.48 7.07
CA ARG A 118 23.81 -6.45 8.46
C ARG A 118 23.34 -5.09 8.93
N GLU A 119 23.26 -4.14 8.01
CA GLU A 119 22.72 -2.82 8.27
C GLU A 119 21.79 -2.40 7.13
N ILE A 120 20.55 -2.04 7.45
CA ILE A 120 19.54 -1.59 6.49
C ILE A 120 19.03 -0.23 6.96
N CYS A 121 19.15 0.80 6.14
CA CYS A 121 18.70 2.16 6.47
C CYS A 121 19.25 2.68 7.81
N GLY A 122 20.51 2.36 8.15
CA GLY A 122 21.13 2.71 9.42
C GLY A 122 20.75 1.80 10.61
N VAL A 123 19.86 0.83 10.41
CA VAL A 123 19.46 -0.13 11.45
C VAL A 123 20.34 -1.37 11.38
N ARG A 124 21.08 -1.63 12.46
CA ARG A 124 21.93 -2.83 12.55
C ARG A 124 21.10 -4.04 12.95
N LEU A 125 21.24 -5.11 12.19
CA LEU A 125 20.59 -6.40 12.43
C LEU A 125 21.56 -7.39 13.10
N SER A 126 21.05 -8.23 13.99
CA SER A 126 21.81 -9.29 14.63
C SER A 126 22.20 -10.37 13.64
N ASP A 127 23.33 -11.05 13.92
CA ASP A 127 23.72 -12.25 13.17
C ASP A 127 22.80 -13.44 13.49
N GLY A 128 22.70 -14.38 12.56
CA GLY A 128 21.98 -15.64 12.75
C GLY A 128 20.46 -15.53 12.67
N MET A 129 19.92 -14.41 12.21
CA MET A 129 18.48 -14.30 12.01
C MET A 129 18.03 -15.17 10.83
N LYS A 130 16.80 -15.66 10.92
CA LYS A 130 16.12 -16.48 9.91
C LYS A 130 15.08 -15.68 9.15
N GLU A 131 14.71 -16.17 7.97
CA GLU A 131 13.59 -15.62 7.21
C GLU A 131 12.28 -15.67 8.01
N ASN A 132 11.50 -14.61 7.93
CA ASN A 132 10.25 -14.42 8.66
C ASN A 132 10.39 -14.33 10.19
N GLN A 133 11.62 -14.17 10.70
CA GLN A 133 11.84 -13.97 12.13
C GLN A 133 11.28 -12.63 12.59
N LYS A 134 10.55 -12.67 13.71
CA LYS A 134 10.07 -11.46 14.38
C LYS A 134 11.25 -10.65 14.93
N PHE A 135 11.25 -9.34 14.72
CA PHE A 135 12.18 -8.44 15.39
C PHE A 135 11.80 -8.28 16.88
N PRO A 136 12.77 -8.07 17.77
CA PRO A 136 12.49 -7.72 19.17
C PRO A 136 11.60 -6.48 19.30
N GLU A 137 11.88 -5.46 18.48
CA GLU A 137 11.09 -4.25 18.28
C GLU A 137 10.94 -4.00 16.78
N PRO A 138 9.81 -3.47 16.32
CA PRO A 138 9.66 -3.07 14.91
C PRO A 138 10.74 -2.07 14.50
N ILE A 139 11.25 -2.21 13.31
CA ILE A 139 12.27 -1.32 12.75
C ILE A 139 11.68 -0.45 11.64
N ILE A 140 12.20 0.77 11.48
CA ILE A 140 11.84 1.68 10.40
C ILE A 140 12.97 1.70 9.39
N THR A 141 12.63 1.38 8.13
CA THR A 141 13.57 1.33 7.00
C THR A 141 13.04 2.19 5.87
N PRO A 142 13.24 3.52 5.92
CA PRO A 142 12.66 4.42 4.94
C PRO A 142 13.23 4.24 3.53
N THR A 143 12.45 4.68 2.54
CA THR A 143 12.93 4.83 1.16
C THR A 143 12.72 6.27 0.70
N THR A 144 13.51 6.71 -0.25
CA THR A 144 13.19 7.93 -1.01
C THR A 144 12.00 7.64 -1.89
N LYS A 145 11.14 8.63 -2.10
CA LYS A 145 10.11 8.57 -3.13
C LYS A 145 10.73 9.00 -4.46
N ALA A 146 10.96 8.04 -5.34
CA ALA A 146 11.58 8.30 -6.64
C ALA A 146 10.64 9.07 -7.57
N GLU A 147 11.22 9.79 -8.53
CA GLU A 147 10.47 10.35 -9.64
C GLU A 147 9.97 9.24 -10.58
N ILE A 148 9.01 9.58 -11.45
CA ILE A 148 8.42 8.60 -12.38
C ILE A 148 9.51 8.00 -13.27
N GLY A 149 9.67 6.68 -13.20
CA GLY A 149 10.66 5.93 -13.99
C GLY A 149 11.96 5.62 -13.26
N GLU A 150 12.12 6.10 -12.04
CA GLU A 150 13.20 5.74 -11.14
C GLU A 150 12.72 4.75 -10.07
N HIS A 151 13.66 4.08 -9.38
CA HIS A 151 13.35 3.18 -8.28
C HIS A 151 13.54 3.87 -6.94
N ASP A 152 12.63 3.60 -6.00
CA ASP A 152 12.78 4.00 -4.62
C ASP A 152 14.05 3.38 -4.04
N ALA A 153 14.86 4.20 -3.36
CA ALA A 153 16.12 3.78 -2.78
C ALA A 153 16.05 3.80 -1.24
N ASP A 154 16.60 2.77 -0.62
CA ASP A 154 16.79 2.74 0.83
C ASP A 154 17.55 3.98 1.29
N ILE A 155 17.11 4.61 2.37
CA ILE A 155 17.73 5.81 2.95
C ILE A 155 17.69 5.72 4.48
N SER A 156 18.77 6.18 5.14
CA SER A 156 18.79 6.24 6.59
C SER A 156 18.17 7.54 7.13
N LYS A 157 17.82 7.54 8.42
CA LYS A 157 17.39 8.75 9.13
C LYS A 157 18.43 9.87 9.00
N GLU A 158 19.70 9.53 9.19
CA GLU A 158 20.82 10.46 9.12
C GLU A 158 20.92 11.11 7.74
N GLU A 159 20.74 10.34 6.68
CA GLU A 159 20.74 10.83 5.30
C GLU A 159 19.51 11.69 5.00
N ILE A 160 18.32 11.32 5.50
CA ILE A 160 17.09 12.11 5.37
C ILE A 160 17.32 13.51 5.94
N LEU A 161 17.87 13.59 7.15
CA LEU A 161 18.17 14.85 7.82
C LEU A 161 19.30 15.63 7.11
N ALA A 162 20.37 14.95 6.74
CA ALA A 162 21.49 15.57 6.05
C ALA A 162 21.11 16.14 4.67
N ARG A 163 20.20 15.50 3.97
CA ARG A 163 19.68 15.96 2.66
C ARG A 163 18.55 16.98 2.79
N GLY A 164 18.11 17.29 4.02
CA GLY A 164 17.01 18.24 4.27
C GLY A 164 15.65 17.77 3.73
N LEU A 165 15.43 16.47 3.64
CA LEU A 165 14.15 15.90 3.19
C LEU A 165 13.06 16.00 4.26
N ALA A 166 13.45 16.11 5.52
CA ALA A 166 12.64 16.47 6.68
C ALA A 166 13.54 17.14 7.72
N THR A 167 12.98 18.03 8.54
CA THR A 167 13.70 18.53 9.71
C THR A 167 13.78 17.47 10.81
N PRO A 168 14.67 17.60 11.81
CA PRO A 168 14.70 16.70 12.96
C PRO A 168 13.36 16.59 13.69
N GLU A 169 12.64 17.70 13.84
CA GLU A 169 11.33 17.79 14.48
C GLU A 169 10.26 17.07 13.65
N GLU A 170 10.24 17.31 12.35
CA GLU A 170 9.33 16.62 11.41
C GLU A 170 9.59 15.12 11.42
N TYR A 171 10.86 14.70 11.29
CA TYR A 171 11.19 13.27 11.29
C TYR A 171 10.78 12.57 12.59
N ALA A 172 10.95 13.22 13.74
CA ALA A 172 10.51 12.68 15.02
C ALA A 172 8.99 12.43 15.05
N VAL A 173 8.20 13.30 14.41
CA VAL A 173 6.74 13.11 14.27
C VAL A 173 6.43 11.97 13.31
N LEU A 174 7.12 11.88 12.14
CA LEU A 174 6.95 10.77 11.20
C LEU A 174 7.22 9.43 11.87
N GLU A 175 8.32 9.32 12.62
CA GLU A 175 8.71 8.12 13.36
C GLU A 175 7.67 7.74 14.42
N LYS A 176 7.21 8.70 15.22
CA LYS A 176 6.17 8.51 16.24
C LYS A 176 4.86 8.01 15.62
N TYR A 177 4.40 8.65 14.55
CA TYR A 177 3.16 8.27 13.87
C TYR A 177 3.29 6.89 13.23
N THR A 178 4.41 6.60 12.55
CA THR A 178 4.70 5.31 11.95
C THR A 178 4.59 4.17 12.96
N MET A 179 5.24 4.31 14.11
CA MET A 179 5.20 3.28 15.16
C MET A 179 3.81 3.12 15.79
N ALA A 180 3.09 4.21 16.03
CA ALA A 180 1.75 4.17 16.61
C ALA A 180 0.71 3.57 15.63
N LEU A 181 0.78 3.91 14.35
CA LEU A 181 -0.06 3.34 13.30
C LEU A 181 0.19 1.86 13.11
N PHE A 182 1.47 1.44 13.11
CA PHE A 182 1.85 0.03 13.00
C PHE A 182 1.36 -0.78 14.21
N LYS A 183 1.47 -0.25 15.41
CA LYS A 183 0.93 -0.87 16.61
C LYS A 183 -0.58 -1.07 16.52
N ARG A 184 -1.33 -0.03 16.15
CA ARG A 184 -2.79 -0.10 15.97
C ARG A 184 -3.17 -1.10 14.88
N GLY A 185 -2.50 -1.09 13.73
CA GLY A 185 -2.70 -2.04 12.64
C GLY A 185 -2.43 -3.48 13.08
N SER A 186 -1.37 -3.71 13.85
CA SER A 186 -1.02 -5.03 14.41
C SER A 186 -2.08 -5.53 15.39
N GLU A 187 -2.62 -4.67 16.25
CA GLU A 187 -3.70 -5.00 17.19
C GLU A 187 -5.00 -5.36 16.46
N ILE A 188 -5.34 -4.64 15.40
CA ILE A 188 -6.51 -4.94 14.56
C ILE A 188 -6.31 -6.27 13.83
N ALA A 189 -5.14 -6.49 13.22
CA ALA A 189 -4.80 -7.72 12.54
C ALA A 189 -4.88 -8.93 13.47
N ALA A 190 -4.33 -8.83 14.68
CA ALA A 190 -4.34 -9.91 15.69
C ALA A 190 -5.77 -10.36 16.04
N LYS A 191 -6.72 -9.44 16.13
CA LYS A 191 -8.14 -9.76 16.36
C LYS A 191 -8.79 -10.53 15.20
N ARG A 192 -8.14 -10.55 14.04
CA ARG A 192 -8.57 -11.26 12.82
C ARG A 192 -7.75 -12.53 12.55
N GLY A 193 -6.92 -12.97 13.49
CA GLY A 193 -6.03 -14.10 13.30
C GLY A 193 -4.92 -13.83 12.28
N LEU A 194 -4.53 -12.56 12.13
CA LEU A 194 -3.49 -12.10 11.22
C LEU A 194 -2.34 -11.45 11.97
N ILE A 195 -1.18 -11.47 11.35
CA ILE A 195 0.02 -10.76 11.76
C ILE A 195 0.28 -9.68 10.70
N LEU A 196 0.29 -8.40 11.08
CA LEU A 196 0.80 -7.34 10.22
C LEU A 196 2.32 -7.39 10.25
N VAL A 197 2.92 -7.79 9.15
CA VAL A 197 4.35 -8.09 9.03
C VAL A 197 5.16 -6.84 8.79
N ASP A 198 4.79 -6.10 7.78
CA ASP A 198 5.36 -4.82 7.37
C ASP A 198 4.32 -3.98 6.63
N THR A 199 4.55 -2.69 6.60
CA THR A 199 3.70 -1.75 5.87
C THR A 199 4.47 -0.46 5.55
N LYS A 200 3.94 0.30 4.62
CA LYS A 200 4.45 1.59 4.17
C LYS A 200 3.45 2.69 4.50
N TYR A 201 3.95 3.82 5.00
CA TYR A 201 3.17 5.04 5.20
C TYR A 201 3.79 6.20 4.43
N GLU A 202 2.93 7.06 3.91
CA GLU A 202 3.29 8.33 3.34
C GLU A 202 2.69 9.48 4.16
N PHE A 203 3.46 10.53 4.35
CA PHE A 203 3.04 11.69 5.12
C PHE A 203 3.25 12.98 4.32
N GLY A 204 2.49 14.00 4.67
CA GLY A 204 2.61 15.33 4.06
C GLY A 204 2.16 16.43 5.01
N LEU A 205 2.48 17.65 4.64
CA LEU A 205 2.06 18.85 5.36
C LEU A 205 0.75 19.39 4.79
N HIS A 206 -0.20 19.66 5.67
CA HIS A 206 -1.41 20.41 5.39
C HIS A 206 -1.61 21.44 6.49
N ASP A 207 -1.67 22.72 6.15
CA ASP A 207 -1.78 23.85 7.09
C ASP A 207 -0.76 23.83 8.25
N GLY A 208 0.46 23.35 7.95
CA GLY A 208 1.55 23.28 8.92
C GLY A 208 1.54 22.05 9.83
N GLU A 209 0.55 21.18 9.70
CA GLU A 209 0.46 19.92 10.43
C GLU A 209 0.84 18.73 9.54
N ILE A 210 1.40 17.68 10.15
CA ILE A 210 1.75 16.43 9.45
C ILE A 210 0.54 15.51 9.41
N TYR A 211 0.09 15.20 8.20
CA TYR A 211 -1.03 14.31 7.88
C TYR A 211 -0.52 12.99 7.31
N LEU A 212 -1.20 11.91 7.66
CA LEU A 212 -1.09 10.65 6.93
C LEU A 212 -1.79 10.80 5.58
N MET A 213 -1.09 10.41 4.52
CA MET A 213 -1.56 10.47 3.14
C MET A 213 -1.75 9.07 2.55
N ASP A 214 -2.28 9.02 1.33
CA ASP A 214 -2.40 7.84 0.49
C ASP A 214 -3.18 6.70 1.17
N GLU A 215 -2.71 5.49 1.03
CA GLU A 215 -3.34 4.28 1.57
C GLU A 215 -2.68 3.82 2.88
N ILE A 216 -3.42 3.05 3.64
CA ILE A 216 -2.97 2.46 4.89
C ILE A 216 -3.44 1.01 5.02
N HIS A 217 -2.52 0.11 5.37
CA HIS A 217 -2.77 -1.30 5.72
C HIS A 217 -3.51 -2.12 4.65
N THR A 218 -3.43 -1.69 3.38
CA THR A 218 -4.01 -2.44 2.26
C THR A 218 -3.10 -3.60 1.84
N PRO A 219 -3.63 -4.57 1.09
CA PRO A 219 -2.81 -5.66 0.54
C PRO A 219 -1.68 -5.18 -0.40
N ASP A 220 -1.80 -3.99 -0.98
CA ASP A 220 -0.78 -3.43 -1.88
C ASP A 220 0.34 -2.72 -1.11
N SER A 221 0.03 -2.12 0.04
CA SER A 221 0.99 -1.40 0.90
C SER A 221 1.53 -2.24 2.06
N SER A 222 0.95 -3.39 2.34
CA SER A 222 1.21 -4.18 3.54
C SER A 222 1.33 -5.67 3.25
N ARG A 223 2.05 -6.37 4.11
CA ARG A 223 2.11 -7.82 4.13
C ARG A 223 1.50 -8.33 5.43
N TYR A 224 0.65 -9.37 5.30
CA TYR A 224 0.08 -10.08 6.42
C TYR A 224 0.44 -11.55 6.36
N PHE A 225 0.70 -12.16 7.52
CA PHE A 225 0.70 -13.61 7.67
C PHE A 225 -0.55 -14.06 8.42
N TYR A 226 -0.99 -15.29 8.19
CA TYR A 226 -1.90 -15.95 9.11
C TYR A 226 -1.15 -16.25 10.42
N SER A 227 -1.76 -15.92 11.57
CA SER A 227 -1.15 -16.22 12.87
C SER A 227 -1.17 -17.71 13.18
N GLU A 228 -2.21 -18.41 12.70
CA GLU A 228 -2.30 -19.87 12.82
C GLU A 228 -1.19 -20.55 12.01
N GLY A 229 -0.39 -21.36 12.70
CA GLY A 229 0.71 -22.10 12.12
C GLY A 229 1.95 -21.26 11.78
N TYR A 230 2.03 -19.99 12.25
CA TYR A 230 3.22 -19.17 12.02
C TYR A 230 4.46 -19.78 12.69
N GLU A 231 4.38 -20.11 13.99
CA GLU A 231 5.51 -20.66 14.75
C GLU A 231 5.97 -21.99 14.17
N GLU A 232 5.06 -22.90 13.86
CA GLU A 232 5.38 -24.22 13.31
C GLU A 232 6.11 -24.10 11.97
N ARG A 233 5.63 -23.21 11.07
CA ARG A 233 6.30 -22.98 9.78
C ARG A 233 7.63 -22.28 9.95
N PHE A 234 7.72 -21.32 10.89
CA PHE A 234 8.97 -20.63 11.17
C PHE A 234 10.03 -21.59 11.70
N GLU A 235 9.71 -22.44 12.69
CA GLU A 235 10.62 -23.44 13.24
C GLU A 235 11.06 -24.47 12.19
N ALA A 236 10.14 -24.88 11.30
CA ALA A 236 10.42 -25.82 10.22
C ALA A 236 11.13 -25.16 9.03
N GLY A 237 11.36 -23.86 9.03
CA GLY A 237 11.94 -23.12 7.89
C GLY A 237 11.06 -23.15 6.63
N GLN A 238 9.75 -23.29 6.80
CA GLN A 238 8.77 -23.31 5.72
C GLN A 238 8.25 -21.91 5.37
N PRO A 239 7.81 -21.70 4.12
CA PRO A 239 7.13 -20.47 3.73
C PRO A 239 5.91 -20.18 4.61
N GLN A 240 5.69 -18.92 4.97
CA GLN A 240 4.51 -18.51 5.71
C GLN A 240 3.28 -18.46 4.80
N LYS A 241 2.12 -18.81 5.36
CA LYS A 241 0.85 -18.56 4.71
C LYS A 241 0.56 -17.06 4.81
N GLN A 242 0.48 -16.38 3.67
CA GLN A 242 0.40 -14.92 3.65
C GLN A 242 -0.80 -14.39 2.87
N LEU A 243 -1.23 -13.20 3.27
CA LEU A 243 -2.20 -12.36 2.60
C LEU A 243 -1.50 -11.07 2.15
N SER A 244 -1.20 -10.98 0.89
CA SER A 244 -0.59 -9.82 0.25
C SER A 244 -0.62 -10.00 -1.27
N LYS A 245 -0.13 -9.03 -2.00
CA LYS A 245 0.06 -9.15 -3.46
C LYS A 245 1.21 -10.10 -3.85
N GLU A 246 1.93 -10.70 -2.89
CA GLU A 246 3.08 -11.56 -3.18
C GLU A 246 2.71 -12.78 -4.06
N PHE A 247 1.51 -13.33 -3.90
CA PHE A 247 1.04 -14.44 -4.75
C PHE A 247 1.02 -14.10 -6.25
N VAL A 248 0.81 -12.82 -6.60
CA VAL A 248 0.88 -12.37 -8.00
C VAL A 248 2.33 -12.35 -8.47
N ARG A 249 3.26 -11.92 -7.61
CA ARG A 249 4.69 -11.94 -7.91
C ARG A 249 5.22 -13.36 -8.05
N GLU A 250 4.81 -14.27 -7.16
CA GLU A 250 5.16 -15.69 -7.22
C GLU A 250 4.69 -16.30 -8.55
N TRP A 251 3.41 -16.09 -8.91
CA TRP A 251 2.89 -16.54 -10.20
C TRP A 251 3.66 -15.97 -11.39
N LEU A 252 4.01 -14.69 -11.38
CA LEU A 252 4.81 -14.07 -12.44
C LEU A 252 6.20 -14.68 -12.53
N MET A 253 6.87 -14.91 -11.39
CA MET A 253 8.20 -15.52 -11.34
C MET A 253 8.19 -16.97 -11.82
N GLU A 254 7.21 -17.75 -11.44
CA GLU A 254 7.01 -19.13 -11.92
C GLU A 254 6.81 -19.20 -13.45
N ASN A 255 6.25 -18.13 -14.03
CA ASN A 255 6.08 -17.98 -15.48
C ASN A 255 7.19 -17.15 -16.15
N GLY A 256 8.34 -16.98 -15.49
CA GLY A 256 9.54 -16.37 -16.07
C GLY A 256 9.58 -14.86 -16.13
N PHE A 257 8.71 -14.14 -15.38
CA PHE A 257 8.66 -12.69 -15.37
C PHE A 257 9.05 -12.10 -14.01
N GLN A 258 10.01 -11.19 -14.03
CA GLN A 258 10.50 -10.45 -12.85
C GLN A 258 10.70 -8.95 -13.15
N GLY A 259 10.10 -8.45 -14.23
CA GLY A 259 10.24 -7.04 -14.64
C GLY A 259 11.60 -6.69 -15.26
N LYS A 260 12.41 -7.69 -15.64
CA LYS A 260 13.73 -7.46 -16.25
C LYS A 260 13.59 -7.18 -17.75
N GLU A 261 14.58 -6.47 -18.30
CA GLU A 261 14.63 -6.15 -19.73
C GLU A 261 14.57 -7.45 -20.58
N GLY A 262 13.76 -7.42 -21.62
CA GLY A 262 13.54 -8.55 -22.53
C GLY A 262 12.54 -9.61 -22.05
N GLN A 263 12.05 -9.52 -20.81
CA GLN A 263 11.01 -10.42 -20.34
C GLN A 263 9.62 -9.92 -20.78
N GLN A 264 8.72 -10.86 -21.02
CA GLN A 264 7.33 -10.57 -21.35
C GLN A 264 6.40 -11.01 -20.22
N VAL A 265 5.39 -10.21 -19.93
CA VAL A 265 4.34 -10.60 -18.99
C VAL A 265 3.63 -11.83 -19.52
N PRO A 266 3.48 -12.89 -18.72
CA PRO A 266 2.76 -14.08 -19.15
C PRO A 266 1.31 -13.77 -19.47
N GLU A 267 0.68 -14.59 -20.30
CA GLU A 267 -0.72 -14.41 -20.66
C GLU A 267 -1.63 -14.45 -19.41
N MET A 268 -2.35 -13.37 -19.18
CA MET A 268 -3.34 -13.30 -18.11
C MET A 268 -4.68 -13.86 -18.63
N THR A 269 -4.88 -15.15 -18.50
CA THR A 269 -6.17 -15.79 -18.85
C THR A 269 -7.28 -15.29 -17.94
N ASP A 270 -8.53 -15.47 -18.35
CA ASP A 270 -9.67 -15.08 -17.53
C ASP A 270 -9.75 -15.88 -16.21
N GLU A 271 -9.22 -17.08 -16.19
CA GLU A 271 -9.09 -17.90 -14.97
C GLU A 271 -8.09 -17.27 -13.99
N ILE A 272 -6.92 -16.84 -14.46
CA ILE A 272 -5.92 -16.14 -13.64
C ILE A 272 -6.48 -14.82 -13.11
N VAL A 273 -7.11 -14.00 -13.96
CA VAL A 273 -7.75 -12.75 -13.53
C VAL A 273 -8.78 -12.98 -12.44
N ARG A 274 -9.63 -14.02 -12.62
CA ARG A 274 -10.64 -14.39 -11.62
C ARG A 274 -9.98 -14.82 -10.31
N SER A 275 -8.97 -15.68 -10.35
CA SER A 275 -8.28 -16.16 -9.14
C SER A 275 -7.62 -15.00 -8.37
N ILE A 276 -7.05 -14.02 -9.08
CA ILE A 276 -6.50 -12.82 -8.46
C ILE A 276 -7.61 -11.98 -7.81
N SER A 277 -8.72 -11.77 -8.50
CA SER A 277 -9.88 -11.03 -7.96
C SER A 277 -10.44 -11.71 -6.69
N GLU A 278 -10.65 -13.01 -6.72
CA GLU A 278 -11.12 -13.79 -5.57
C GLU A 278 -10.16 -13.68 -4.37
N ARG A 279 -8.85 -13.63 -4.65
CA ARG A 279 -7.84 -13.44 -3.60
C ARG A 279 -7.90 -12.03 -2.98
N TYR A 280 -8.15 -10.98 -3.77
CA TYR A 280 -8.35 -9.63 -3.22
C TYR A 280 -9.62 -9.55 -2.37
N ILE A 281 -10.70 -10.21 -2.77
CA ILE A 281 -11.92 -10.31 -1.97
C ILE A 281 -11.65 -11.06 -0.66
N GLU A 282 -10.97 -12.21 -0.71
CA GLU A 282 -10.53 -12.94 0.49
C GLU A 282 -9.72 -12.05 1.44
N LEU A 283 -8.78 -11.25 0.88
CA LEU A 283 -7.98 -10.30 1.64
C LEU A 283 -8.86 -9.27 2.35
N TYR A 284 -9.86 -8.71 1.65
CA TYR A 284 -10.80 -7.77 2.26
C TYR A 284 -11.54 -8.41 3.44
N GLU A 285 -12.12 -9.58 3.24
CA GLU A 285 -12.94 -10.25 4.26
C GLU A 285 -12.12 -10.64 5.49
N HIS A 286 -10.89 -11.10 5.30
CA HIS A 286 -10.00 -11.42 6.43
C HIS A 286 -9.52 -10.17 7.17
N ILE A 287 -9.08 -9.14 6.45
CA ILE A 287 -8.53 -7.92 7.06
C ILE A 287 -9.61 -7.13 7.78
N THR A 288 -10.81 -6.99 7.18
CA THR A 288 -11.90 -6.21 7.76
C THR A 288 -12.79 -7.01 8.70
N GLY A 289 -12.89 -8.32 8.47
CA GLY A 289 -13.86 -9.22 9.14
C GLY A 289 -15.29 -9.02 8.66
N GLU A 290 -15.47 -8.35 7.52
CA GLU A 290 -16.76 -8.08 6.89
C GLU A 290 -16.84 -8.83 5.57
N LYS A 291 -18.05 -9.27 5.19
CA LYS A 291 -18.28 -9.83 3.86
C LYS A 291 -18.12 -8.72 2.81
N PHE A 292 -17.42 -9.03 1.71
CA PHE A 292 -17.30 -8.10 0.61
C PHE A 292 -18.59 -8.04 -0.21
N GLU A 293 -19.14 -6.84 -0.32
CA GLU A 293 -20.30 -6.55 -1.17
C GLU A 293 -19.78 -5.70 -2.36
N GLY A 294 -19.37 -6.40 -3.42
CA GLY A 294 -18.88 -5.76 -4.64
C GLY A 294 -20.02 -5.18 -5.47
N ASP A 295 -19.80 -4.01 -6.03
CA ASP A 295 -20.70 -3.45 -7.02
C ASP A 295 -20.27 -3.94 -8.42
N GLU A 296 -21.10 -4.79 -9.02
CA GLU A 296 -20.89 -5.38 -10.35
C GLU A 296 -21.52 -4.53 -11.48
N SER A 297 -21.99 -3.31 -11.18
CA SER A 297 -22.72 -2.50 -12.14
C SER A 297 -21.94 -2.31 -13.45
N GLU A 298 -22.63 -2.45 -14.57
CA GLU A 298 -22.15 -1.94 -15.83
C GLU A 298 -22.04 -0.40 -15.71
N GLY A 299 -21.00 0.22 -16.27
CA GLY A 299 -20.86 1.67 -16.17
C GLY A 299 -20.17 2.16 -14.89
N LEU A 300 -19.11 1.46 -14.43
CA LEU A 300 -18.31 1.88 -13.28
C LEU A 300 -17.80 3.32 -13.41
N ALA A 301 -17.38 3.72 -14.60
CA ALA A 301 -16.87 5.07 -14.84
C ALA A 301 -17.96 6.14 -14.66
N GLU A 302 -19.13 5.92 -15.25
CA GLU A 302 -20.28 6.82 -15.14
C GLU A 302 -20.77 6.95 -13.70
N ARG A 303 -20.81 5.85 -12.95
CA ARG A 303 -21.18 5.86 -11.55
C ARG A 303 -20.20 6.71 -10.73
N ILE A 304 -18.89 6.48 -10.90
CA ILE A 304 -17.84 7.25 -10.21
C ILE A 304 -17.96 8.73 -10.53
N GLU A 305 -18.10 9.08 -11.82
CA GLU A 305 -18.23 10.48 -12.25
C GLU A 305 -19.43 11.16 -11.60
N GLN A 306 -20.59 10.50 -11.58
CA GLN A 306 -21.80 11.02 -10.95
C GLN A 306 -21.64 11.20 -9.44
N ASN A 307 -21.09 10.21 -8.75
CA ASN A 307 -20.89 10.24 -7.29
C ASN A 307 -19.90 11.34 -6.88
N VAL A 308 -18.80 11.48 -7.62
CA VAL A 308 -17.80 12.53 -7.36
C VAL A 308 -18.37 13.91 -7.70
N ALA A 309 -19.05 14.06 -8.84
CA ALA A 309 -19.68 15.33 -9.20
C ALA A 309 -20.76 15.76 -8.19
N ALA A 310 -21.49 14.83 -7.60
CA ALA A 310 -22.45 15.11 -6.54
C ALA A 310 -21.75 15.57 -5.22
N TYR A 311 -20.61 14.98 -4.90
CA TYR A 311 -19.81 15.37 -3.73
C TYR A 311 -19.18 16.76 -3.88
N LEU A 312 -18.77 17.16 -5.08
CA LEU A 312 -18.08 18.43 -5.35
C LEU A 312 -19.03 19.64 -5.49
N LYS A 313 -20.36 19.45 -5.45
CA LYS A 313 -21.37 20.53 -5.44
C LYS A 313 -21.53 21.14 -4.07
#